data_647f32199aeb2c1653466cbd841cacb4
#
_entry.id   647f32199aeb2c1653466cbd841cacb4
#
_cell.length_a   1.000
_cell.length_b   1.000
_cell.length_c   1.000
_cell.angle_alpha   90.00
_cell.angle_beta   90.00
_cell.angle_gamma   90.00
#
_symmetry.space_group_name_H-M   'P 1'
#
loop_
_entity.id
_entity.type
_entity.pdbx_description
1 polymer ?
#
loop_
_entity_poly.entity_id
_entity_poly.type
_entity_poly.pdbx_seq_one_letter_code
_entity_poly.pdbx_strand_id
1 'polypeptide(L)'
;MTWDIRMRNTMFRKLPVEQATGQLYGGRHRLRVVYRTRDLVVLGLGVMIGAGIFKISGVQAAANAGPAVIISFLIAGAVCLLAALAYAELSSIVPVAGSAYSFSYVAFGEVWAWVVGWSLILELLLAASVVARAWSLYAAQALADLNVPVPEWLAGVIGQPKGFDVFALGILLLLVVLLATGSRLGLRTLWFMVMAKLIVIGLVIAVGLTYFDPGNLTPFVPPAEPAPDAGGQSVLNAVLGSVTGGTPQVFGVWGILAAAPAIAFAYIGFDLIATASEETDDAPRKVPRGMITSLVVAVVLYLGVAITLVGMVSYGRLDPEKVVLTTPFTMVGAGPVGHVVNIGAVIALTTVILVVLISLTRVVFSMSRDGLLPRGIAGMSRYRVPSRATLVAGGAAVVMSQTIDVLTLEQMVVIGTLFAFLFVCAAVLALRRDRPDLHRPFRMPAAPLTAVLGILATGWLMLNLKVQTWGYFTVWMLAGLVLYLVYGRRRSEMRRLLDEGPRRPPAALMTAPPPDLAGLAGPPPGARPVSTVPPPPGAGTPGVRPYQPERFDTGQFAQRHPGPGNAARPPQPPQRPQRPQRPQPQQPPPQRAERPPQYGGRPQPPRHRR
;
A
#
# COMPACT_ATOMS: atom_id res chain seq x y z
N MET A 1 -24.77 31.46 -19.58
CA MET A 1 -25.43 30.78 -18.45
C MET A 1 -25.54 29.25 -18.65
N THR A 2 -25.75 28.74 -19.86
CA THR A 2 -25.82 27.30 -20.16
C THR A 2 -24.46 26.57 -20.11
N TRP A 3 -23.34 27.24 -20.34
CA TRP A 3 -21.98 26.71 -20.23
C TRP A 3 -21.57 26.41 -18.79
N ASP A 4 -21.98 27.23 -17.83
CA ASP A 4 -21.64 27.09 -16.42
C ASP A 4 -22.32 25.88 -15.76
N ILE A 5 -23.57 25.58 -16.15
CA ILE A 5 -24.33 24.44 -15.60
C ILE A 5 -23.77 23.10 -16.08
N ARG A 6 -23.37 23.00 -17.37
CA ARG A 6 -22.70 21.82 -17.91
C ARG A 6 -21.32 21.58 -17.27
N MET A 7 -20.58 22.64 -17.00
CA MET A 7 -19.26 22.58 -16.40
C MET A 7 -19.31 22.17 -14.92
N ARG A 8 -20.29 22.69 -14.17
CA ARG A 8 -20.52 22.33 -12.77
C ARG A 8 -20.91 20.86 -12.60
N ASN A 9 -21.67 20.30 -13.54
CA ASN A 9 -22.10 18.90 -13.52
C ASN A 9 -20.96 17.89 -13.79
N THR A 10 -19.89 18.25 -14.51
CA THR A 10 -18.79 17.33 -14.79
C THR A 10 -17.78 17.24 -13.66
N MET A 11 -17.45 18.36 -13.00
CA MET A 11 -16.43 18.43 -11.95
C MET A 11 -16.80 17.64 -10.69
N PHE A 12 -18.08 17.65 -10.30
CA PHE A 12 -18.56 16.98 -9.09
C PHE A 12 -19.28 15.65 -9.36
N ARG A 13 -19.17 15.15 -10.60
CA ARG A 13 -19.82 13.89 -10.94
C ARG A 13 -19.04 12.71 -10.36
N LYS A 14 -19.77 11.88 -9.62
CA LYS A 14 -19.24 10.66 -8.98
C LYS A 14 -19.12 9.55 -10.02
N LEU A 15 -18.03 8.79 -9.93
CA LEU A 15 -17.87 7.58 -10.72
C LEU A 15 -18.77 6.48 -10.10
N PRO A 16 -19.70 5.87 -10.85
CA PRO A 16 -20.48 4.77 -10.34
C PRO A 16 -19.58 3.60 -9.90
N VAL A 17 -19.88 2.99 -8.76
CA VAL A 17 -19.10 1.86 -8.20
C VAL A 17 -19.04 0.73 -9.23
N GLU A 18 -20.14 0.46 -9.92
CA GLU A 18 -20.28 -0.57 -10.94
C GLU A 18 -19.35 -0.32 -12.15
N GLN A 19 -19.11 0.94 -12.51
CA GLN A 19 -18.16 1.30 -13.56
C GLN A 19 -16.72 1.23 -13.08
N ALA A 20 -16.45 1.69 -11.85
CA ALA A 20 -15.13 1.57 -11.25
C ALA A 20 -14.68 0.09 -11.16
N THR A 21 -15.57 -0.80 -10.72
CA THR A 21 -15.32 -2.24 -10.63
C THR A 21 -15.44 -2.94 -11.99
N GLY A 22 -16.29 -2.47 -12.89
CA GLY A 22 -16.47 -3.01 -14.25
C GLY A 22 -15.21 -2.89 -15.11
N GLN A 23 -14.37 -1.90 -14.87
CA GLN A 23 -13.06 -1.79 -15.50
C GLN A 23 -12.14 -2.97 -15.17
N LEU A 24 -12.39 -3.68 -14.05
CA LEU A 24 -11.66 -4.89 -13.65
C LEU A 24 -11.97 -6.08 -14.57
N TYR A 25 -13.20 -6.15 -15.13
CA TYR A 25 -13.69 -7.33 -15.85
C TYR A 25 -13.58 -7.23 -17.37
N GLY A 26 -13.38 -6.03 -17.93
CA GLY A 26 -13.38 -5.80 -19.38
C GLY A 26 -12.20 -4.98 -19.87
N GLY A 27 -11.09 -5.59 -20.31
CA GLY A 27 -10.15 -4.82 -21.08
C GLY A 27 -8.69 -5.29 -21.13
N ARG A 28 -7.96 -4.71 -22.09
CA ARG A 28 -6.53 -4.93 -22.39
C ARG A 28 -5.56 -4.50 -21.26
N HIS A 29 -6.06 -3.88 -20.18
CA HIS A 29 -5.27 -3.25 -19.11
C HIS A 29 -5.41 -3.96 -17.76
N ARG A 30 -5.79 -5.25 -17.74
CA ARG A 30 -5.93 -6.01 -16.49
C ARG A 30 -4.56 -6.38 -15.92
N LEU A 31 -4.33 -6.06 -14.64
CA LEU A 31 -3.16 -6.49 -13.89
C LEU A 31 -3.26 -8.01 -13.59
N ARG A 32 -2.12 -8.65 -13.37
CA ARG A 32 -2.09 -10.08 -13.09
C ARG A 32 -2.40 -10.34 -11.61
N VAL A 33 -3.37 -11.19 -11.32
CA VAL A 33 -3.67 -11.63 -9.95
C VAL A 33 -2.53 -12.48 -9.41
N VAL A 34 -1.96 -12.08 -8.27
CA VAL A 34 -0.76 -12.66 -7.67
C VAL A 34 -0.89 -12.82 -6.16
N TYR A 35 -1.57 -11.90 -5.46
CA TYR A 35 -1.55 -11.78 -4.00
C TYR A 35 -2.66 -12.58 -3.30
N ARG A 36 -2.28 -13.24 -2.21
CA ARG A 36 -3.15 -13.84 -1.20
C ARG A 36 -3.10 -13.01 0.10
N THR A 37 -3.96 -13.27 1.08
CA THR A 37 -3.98 -12.53 2.36
C THR A 37 -2.60 -12.44 3.04
N ARG A 38 -1.85 -13.55 3.08
CA ARG A 38 -0.50 -13.59 3.67
C ARG A 38 0.47 -12.68 2.92
N ASP A 39 0.37 -12.65 1.61
CA ASP A 39 1.23 -11.81 0.76
C ASP A 39 0.93 -10.33 0.95
N LEU A 40 -0.34 -9.98 1.21
CA LEU A 40 -0.76 -8.62 1.54
C LEU A 40 -0.24 -8.17 2.90
N VAL A 41 -0.24 -9.06 3.91
CA VAL A 41 0.37 -8.77 5.23
C VAL A 41 1.87 -8.53 5.06
N VAL A 42 2.56 -9.39 4.30
CA VAL A 42 3.98 -9.23 3.99
C VAL A 42 4.24 -7.93 3.23
N LEU A 43 3.37 -7.57 2.28
CA LEU A 43 3.45 -6.31 1.53
C LEU A 43 3.36 -5.11 2.48
N GLY A 44 2.36 -5.09 3.38
CA GLY A 44 2.16 -4.02 4.35
C GLY A 44 3.31 -3.90 5.35
N LEU A 45 3.73 -5.01 5.99
CA LEU A 45 4.90 -5.03 6.87
C LEU A 45 6.17 -4.67 6.09
N GLY A 46 6.21 -5.03 4.80
CA GLY A 46 7.28 -4.68 3.88
C GLY A 46 7.51 -3.18 3.74
N VAL A 47 6.48 -2.37 3.87
CA VAL A 47 6.57 -0.90 3.82
C VAL A 47 6.70 -0.32 5.23
N MET A 48 5.80 -0.66 6.14
CA MET A 48 5.77 -0.07 7.48
C MET A 48 7.11 -0.24 8.21
N ILE A 49 7.70 -1.45 8.21
CA ILE A 49 9.01 -1.68 8.83
C ILE A 49 10.12 -1.09 7.95
N GLY A 50 10.36 0.20 8.10
CA GLY A 50 11.28 1.00 7.30
C GLY A 50 11.92 2.14 8.09
N ALA A 51 12.22 3.26 7.42
CA ALA A 51 12.90 4.42 8.00
C ALA A 51 12.24 4.92 9.30
N GLY A 52 10.92 4.78 9.43
CA GLY A 52 10.18 5.18 10.62
C GLY A 52 10.69 4.53 11.91
N ILE A 53 10.76 3.19 11.95
CA ILE A 53 11.19 2.49 13.18
C ILE A 53 12.70 2.59 13.40
N PHE A 54 13.50 2.62 12.33
CA PHE A 54 14.96 2.66 12.43
C PHE A 54 15.52 4.00 12.90
N LYS A 55 14.75 5.11 12.82
CA LYS A 55 15.22 6.44 13.18
C LYS A 55 14.27 7.17 14.14
N ILE A 56 12.97 7.23 13.84
CA ILE A 56 12.02 8.13 14.48
C ILE A 56 11.84 7.83 15.97
N SER A 57 11.87 6.56 16.38
CA SER A 57 11.73 6.18 17.80
C SER A 57 12.76 6.85 18.69
N GLY A 58 14.04 6.83 18.29
CA GLY A 58 15.13 7.48 19.02
C GLY A 58 15.05 9.01 18.97
N VAL A 59 14.80 9.56 17.78
CA VAL A 59 14.68 11.02 17.58
C VAL A 59 13.54 11.60 18.43
N GLN A 60 12.35 10.97 18.44
CA GLN A 60 11.20 11.48 19.18
C GLN A 60 11.34 11.29 20.69
N ALA A 61 12.02 10.23 21.13
CA ALA A 61 12.37 10.07 22.54
C ALA A 61 13.35 11.17 23.01
N ALA A 62 14.38 11.46 22.23
CA ALA A 62 15.39 12.45 22.57
C ALA A 62 14.88 13.90 22.49
N ALA A 63 14.09 14.23 21.45
CA ALA A 63 13.71 15.61 21.15
C ALA A 63 12.39 16.06 21.78
N ASN A 64 11.43 15.15 22.03
CA ASN A 64 10.06 15.56 22.32
C ASN A 64 9.42 14.87 23.53
N ALA A 65 9.50 13.55 23.65
CA ALA A 65 8.61 12.82 24.55
C ALA A 65 9.34 12.09 25.70
N GLY A 66 10.66 11.95 25.64
CA GLY A 66 11.39 11.12 26.61
C GLY A 66 10.91 9.66 26.59
N PRO A 67 10.89 8.98 27.73
CA PRO A 67 10.36 7.62 27.84
C PRO A 67 8.88 7.50 27.47
N ALA A 68 8.11 8.58 27.62
CA ALA A 68 6.69 8.63 27.25
C ALA A 68 6.44 8.59 25.74
N VAL A 69 7.48 8.51 24.90
CA VAL A 69 7.37 8.21 23.46
C VAL A 69 6.54 6.94 23.18
N ILE A 70 6.52 6.00 24.12
CA ILE A 70 5.66 4.79 24.06
C ILE A 70 4.19 5.19 23.93
N ILE A 71 3.73 6.20 24.68
CA ILE A 71 2.36 6.72 24.58
C ILE A 71 2.13 7.37 23.21
N SER A 72 3.12 8.10 22.70
CA SER A 72 3.03 8.73 21.38
C SER A 72 2.88 7.68 20.26
N PHE A 73 3.55 6.52 20.37
CA PHE A 73 3.35 5.38 19.46
C PHE A 73 1.94 4.79 19.56
N LEU A 74 1.37 4.69 20.75
CA LEU A 74 -0.02 4.23 20.92
C LEU A 74 -1.01 5.21 20.32
N ILE A 75 -0.83 6.51 20.53
CA ILE A 75 -1.70 7.56 19.97
C ILE A 75 -1.65 7.51 18.43
N ALA A 76 -0.45 7.54 17.86
CA ALA A 76 -0.27 7.48 16.41
C ALA A 76 -0.84 6.18 15.81
N GLY A 77 -0.60 5.05 16.48
CA GLY A 77 -1.16 3.75 16.08
C GLY A 77 -2.69 3.71 16.11
N ALA A 78 -3.31 4.32 17.14
CA ALA A 78 -4.76 4.43 17.24
C ALA A 78 -5.36 5.29 16.11
N VAL A 79 -4.74 6.44 15.79
CA VAL A 79 -5.18 7.28 14.66
C VAL A 79 -5.04 6.53 13.35
N CYS A 80 -3.92 5.85 13.12
CA CYS A 80 -3.71 5.03 11.93
C CYS A 80 -4.72 3.86 11.85
N LEU A 81 -5.12 3.28 12.99
CA LEU A 81 -6.13 2.22 13.02
C LEU A 81 -7.51 2.75 12.61
N LEU A 82 -7.91 3.94 13.05
CA LEU A 82 -9.16 4.57 12.60
C LEU A 82 -9.17 4.78 11.09
N ALA A 83 -8.07 5.28 10.53
CA ALA A 83 -7.91 5.41 9.08
C ALA A 83 -7.92 4.05 8.37
N ALA A 84 -7.21 3.04 8.89
CA ALA A 84 -7.16 1.70 8.33
C ALA A 84 -8.52 1.02 8.27
N LEU A 85 -9.39 1.22 9.28
CA LEU A 85 -10.76 0.73 9.26
C LEU A 85 -11.60 1.37 8.16
N ALA A 86 -11.40 2.67 7.89
CA ALA A 86 -12.06 3.37 6.78
C ALA A 86 -11.55 2.87 5.42
N TYR A 87 -10.25 2.74 5.24
CA TYR A 87 -9.63 2.14 4.05
C TYR A 87 -10.11 0.70 3.82
N ALA A 88 -10.23 -0.09 4.88
CA ALA A 88 -10.71 -1.48 4.82
C ALA A 88 -12.15 -1.56 4.31
N GLU A 89 -13.06 -0.70 4.77
CA GLU A 89 -14.42 -0.65 4.26
C GLU A 89 -14.45 -0.23 2.78
N LEU A 90 -13.77 0.85 2.43
CA LEU A 90 -13.78 1.35 1.05
C LEU A 90 -13.11 0.38 0.07
N SER A 91 -12.01 -0.25 0.43
CA SER A 91 -11.36 -1.26 -0.41
C SER A 91 -12.20 -2.52 -0.59
N SER A 92 -13.09 -2.82 0.36
CA SER A 92 -14.05 -3.93 0.22
C SER A 92 -15.16 -3.64 -0.79
N ILE A 93 -15.50 -2.36 -1.01
CA ILE A 93 -16.54 -1.89 -1.95
C ILE A 93 -15.94 -1.60 -3.32
N VAL A 94 -14.77 -0.96 -3.35
CA VAL A 94 -14.09 -0.46 -4.55
C VAL A 94 -12.66 -1.03 -4.60
N PRO A 95 -12.49 -2.32 -4.96
CA PRO A 95 -11.20 -2.99 -4.96
C PRO A 95 -10.37 -2.67 -6.22
N VAL A 96 -9.97 -1.41 -6.39
CA VAL A 96 -9.20 -0.92 -7.54
C VAL A 96 -7.84 -0.37 -7.14
N ALA A 97 -6.87 -0.35 -8.07
CA ALA A 97 -5.47 0.00 -7.80
C ALA A 97 -5.21 1.46 -7.41
N GLY A 98 -6.19 2.35 -7.58
CA GLY A 98 -6.03 3.79 -7.28
C GLY A 98 -6.08 4.15 -5.79
N SER A 99 -6.40 3.21 -4.88
CA SER A 99 -6.49 3.48 -3.43
C SER A 99 -7.40 4.69 -3.11
N ALA A 100 -6.97 5.61 -2.23
CA ALA A 100 -7.74 6.80 -1.84
C ALA A 100 -8.17 7.69 -3.00
N TYR A 101 -7.39 7.75 -4.10
CA TYR A 101 -7.79 8.42 -5.34
C TYR A 101 -9.13 7.88 -5.85
N SER A 102 -9.23 6.55 -6.02
CA SER A 102 -10.44 5.91 -6.55
C SER A 102 -11.60 6.00 -5.57
N PHE A 103 -11.36 5.90 -4.26
CA PHE A 103 -12.38 6.08 -3.23
C PHE A 103 -12.97 7.49 -3.27
N SER A 104 -12.12 8.51 -3.42
CA SER A 104 -12.54 9.91 -3.54
C SER A 104 -13.31 10.16 -4.83
N TYR A 105 -12.97 9.46 -5.93
CA TYR A 105 -13.70 9.57 -7.20
C TYR A 105 -15.15 9.08 -7.06
N VAL A 106 -15.32 7.94 -6.39
CA VAL A 106 -16.64 7.37 -6.17
C VAL A 106 -17.46 8.17 -5.15
N ALA A 107 -16.80 8.67 -4.07
CA ALA A 107 -17.49 9.37 -2.98
C ALA A 107 -17.81 10.82 -3.29
N PHE A 108 -16.87 11.58 -3.87
CA PHE A 108 -16.95 13.05 -4.00
C PHE A 108 -16.91 13.57 -5.43
N GLY A 109 -16.43 12.75 -6.38
CA GLY A 109 -16.31 13.10 -7.79
C GLY A 109 -14.90 13.50 -8.22
N GLU A 110 -14.79 13.91 -9.49
CA GLU A 110 -13.51 14.01 -10.22
C GLU A 110 -12.52 15.02 -9.61
N VAL A 111 -12.98 16.19 -9.21
CA VAL A 111 -12.10 17.24 -8.64
C VAL A 111 -11.43 16.73 -7.37
N TRP A 112 -12.21 16.11 -6.47
CA TRP A 112 -11.70 15.60 -5.21
C TRP A 112 -10.80 14.36 -5.42
N ALA A 113 -11.14 13.53 -6.41
CA ALA A 113 -10.25 12.46 -6.84
C ALA A 113 -8.89 12.99 -7.30
N TRP A 114 -8.89 14.05 -8.13
CA TRP A 114 -7.65 14.70 -8.54
C TRP A 114 -6.85 15.24 -7.35
N VAL A 115 -7.51 15.99 -6.45
CA VAL A 115 -6.87 16.57 -5.26
C VAL A 115 -6.20 15.51 -4.40
N VAL A 116 -6.91 14.41 -4.10
CA VAL A 116 -6.37 13.30 -3.30
C VAL A 116 -5.31 12.53 -4.08
N GLY A 117 -5.53 12.26 -5.37
CA GLY A 117 -4.55 11.58 -6.22
C GLY A 117 -3.23 12.35 -6.36
N TRP A 118 -3.30 13.69 -6.47
CA TRP A 118 -2.14 14.56 -6.53
C TRP A 118 -1.38 14.60 -5.20
N SER A 119 -2.10 14.56 -4.07
CA SER A 119 -1.50 14.41 -2.74
C SER A 119 -0.81 13.03 -2.57
N LEU A 120 -1.44 11.94 -3.04
CA LEU A 120 -0.82 10.61 -3.02
C LEU A 120 0.45 10.52 -3.88
N ILE A 121 0.47 11.19 -5.05
CA ILE A 121 1.68 11.26 -5.86
C ILE A 121 2.80 11.94 -5.08
N LEU A 122 2.53 13.07 -4.42
CA LEU A 122 3.51 13.74 -3.57
C LEU A 122 4.04 12.80 -2.48
N GLU A 123 3.13 12.23 -1.70
CA GLU A 123 3.44 11.32 -0.61
C GLU A 123 4.38 10.19 -1.04
N LEU A 124 3.98 9.41 -2.05
CA LEU A 124 4.72 8.24 -2.49
C LEU A 124 6.06 8.60 -3.17
N LEU A 125 6.09 9.71 -3.90
CA LEU A 125 7.29 10.21 -4.55
C LEU A 125 8.33 10.62 -3.51
N LEU A 126 7.90 11.39 -2.50
CA LEU A 126 8.79 11.84 -1.44
C LEU A 126 9.15 10.70 -0.48
N ALA A 127 8.23 9.76 -0.20
CA ALA A 127 8.54 8.58 0.60
C ALA A 127 9.65 7.73 -0.04
N ALA A 128 9.60 7.49 -1.36
CA ALA A 128 10.68 6.80 -2.06
C ALA A 128 12.01 7.55 -1.93
N SER A 129 11.98 8.88 -2.00
CA SER A 129 13.15 9.75 -1.90
C SER A 129 13.77 9.73 -0.49
N VAL A 130 12.95 9.88 0.56
CA VAL A 130 13.39 9.82 1.98
C VAL A 130 14.02 8.47 2.30
N VAL A 131 13.32 7.39 1.92
CA VAL A 131 13.78 6.04 2.24
C VAL A 131 15.08 5.71 1.50
N ALA A 132 15.27 6.21 0.28
CA ALA A 132 16.53 6.06 -0.45
C ALA A 132 17.70 6.78 0.23
N ARG A 133 17.45 7.96 0.80
CA ARG A 133 18.45 8.68 1.61
C ARG A 133 18.79 7.94 2.91
N ALA A 134 17.77 7.45 3.62
CA ALA A 134 17.98 6.62 4.80
C ALA A 134 18.76 5.34 4.45
N TRP A 135 18.43 4.71 3.31
CA TRP A 135 19.16 3.55 2.80
C TRP A 135 20.64 3.86 2.57
N SER A 136 20.95 5.00 1.94
CA SER A 136 22.33 5.45 1.71
C SER A 136 23.10 5.61 3.02
N LEU A 137 22.48 6.23 4.05
CA LEU A 137 23.08 6.39 5.37
C LEU A 137 23.45 5.04 6.00
N TYR A 138 22.48 4.10 6.06
CA TYR A 138 22.73 2.77 6.63
C TYR A 138 23.71 1.94 5.79
N ALA A 139 23.71 2.10 4.47
CA ALA A 139 24.66 1.44 3.60
C ALA A 139 26.10 1.97 3.84
N ALA A 140 26.26 3.27 4.02
CA ALA A 140 27.55 3.87 4.38
C ALA A 140 28.05 3.38 5.75
N GLN A 141 27.16 3.31 6.74
CA GLN A 141 27.50 2.76 8.07
C GLN A 141 27.86 1.26 7.99
N ALA A 142 27.11 0.46 7.23
CA ALA A 142 27.44 -0.96 7.05
C ALA A 142 28.79 -1.19 6.37
N LEU A 143 29.19 -0.34 5.41
CA LEU A 143 30.52 -0.40 4.80
C LEU A 143 31.62 -0.06 5.82
N ALA A 144 31.39 0.95 6.67
CA ALA A 144 32.32 1.30 7.74
C ALA A 144 32.45 0.16 8.77
N ASP A 145 31.34 -0.47 9.17
CA ASP A 145 31.31 -1.64 10.07
C ASP A 145 32.09 -2.84 9.51
N LEU A 146 32.06 -3.04 8.21
CA LEU A 146 32.80 -4.10 7.51
C LEU A 146 34.26 -3.74 7.21
N ASN A 147 34.72 -2.57 7.67
CA ASN A 147 36.07 -2.04 7.39
C ASN A 147 36.38 -1.98 5.87
N VAL A 148 35.35 -1.76 5.02
CA VAL A 148 35.56 -1.59 3.58
C VAL A 148 36.12 -0.17 3.34
N PRO A 149 37.32 -0.03 2.76
CA PRO A 149 37.90 1.28 2.51
C PRO A 149 37.07 2.05 1.48
N VAL A 150 36.45 3.15 1.92
CA VAL A 150 35.72 4.06 1.03
C VAL A 150 36.67 5.16 0.60
N PRO A 151 36.92 5.36 -0.72
CA PRO A 151 37.75 6.46 -1.21
C PRO A 151 37.22 7.83 -0.74
N GLU A 152 38.10 8.77 -0.41
CA GLU A 152 37.73 10.09 0.12
C GLU A 152 36.73 10.85 -0.77
N TRP A 153 36.89 10.77 -2.09
CA TRP A 153 35.97 11.41 -3.04
C TRP A 153 34.57 10.84 -2.98
N LEU A 154 34.40 9.56 -2.59
CA LEU A 154 33.12 8.90 -2.45
C LEU A 154 32.50 9.15 -1.06
N ALA A 155 33.33 9.22 -0.01
CA ALA A 155 32.88 9.47 1.35
C ALA A 155 32.10 10.80 1.50
N GLY A 156 32.47 11.83 0.72
CA GLY A 156 31.80 13.12 0.68
C GLY A 156 30.42 13.13 -0.03
N VAL A 157 30.05 12.07 -0.74
CA VAL A 157 28.81 11.99 -1.56
C VAL A 157 27.96 10.75 -1.27
N ILE A 158 28.17 10.08 -0.13
CA ILE A 158 27.35 8.96 0.34
C ILE A 158 26.80 9.25 1.74
N GLY A 159 25.58 8.80 2.03
CA GLY A 159 24.94 8.99 3.34
C GLY A 159 24.68 10.46 3.68
N GLN A 160 24.61 11.34 2.70
CA GLN A 160 24.46 12.78 2.93
C GLN A 160 22.99 13.15 3.19
N PRO A 161 22.70 13.96 4.23
CA PRO A 161 21.33 14.42 4.50
C PRO A 161 20.86 15.48 3.50
N LYS A 162 21.79 16.18 2.84
CA LYS A 162 21.53 17.24 1.85
C LYS A 162 22.45 17.11 0.64
N GLY A 163 22.03 17.65 -0.50
CA GLY A 163 22.82 17.69 -1.72
C GLY A 163 22.88 16.36 -2.46
N PHE A 164 23.94 16.15 -3.23
CA PHE A 164 24.11 14.98 -4.09
C PHE A 164 24.51 13.75 -3.29
N ASP A 165 23.82 12.62 -3.50
CA ASP A 165 24.09 11.34 -2.85
C ASP A 165 24.07 10.20 -3.86
N VAL A 166 25.24 9.65 -4.13
CA VAL A 166 25.45 8.60 -5.16
C VAL A 166 24.75 7.29 -4.79
N PHE A 167 24.71 6.93 -3.51
CA PHE A 167 24.07 5.68 -3.08
C PHE A 167 22.55 5.76 -3.18
N ALA A 168 21.96 6.88 -2.75
CA ALA A 168 20.52 7.12 -2.91
C ALA A 168 20.13 7.18 -4.39
N LEU A 169 20.93 7.81 -5.24
CA LEU A 169 20.77 7.81 -6.70
C LEU A 169 20.82 6.39 -7.25
N GLY A 170 21.86 5.63 -6.91
CA GLY A 170 22.11 4.29 -7.42
C GLY A 170 20.99 3.31 -7.09
N ILE A 171 20.54 3.26 -5.84
CA ILE A 171 19.45 2.35 -5.44
C ILE A 171 18.13 2.71 -6.11
N LEU A 172 17.78 4.01 -6.23
CA LEU A 172 16.57 4.43 -6.93
C LEU A 172 16.62 4.06 -8.40
N LEU A 173 17.71 4.36 -9.11
CA LEU A 173 17.86 4.00 -10.52
C LEU A 173 17.82 2.50 -10.73
N LEU A 174 18.50 1.72 -9.89
CA LEU A 174 18.49 0.26 -9.95
C LEU A 174 17.06 -0.28 -9.85
N LEU A 175 16.29 0.17 -8.83
CA LEU A 175 14.94 -0.33 -8.61
C LEU A 175 13.95 0.17 -9.67
N VAL A 176 14.09 1.40 -10.15
CA VAL A 176 13.26 1.95 -11.25
C VAL A 176 13.49 1.14 -12.53
N VAL A 177 14.73 0.87 -12.91
CA VAL A 177 15.06 0.04 -14.09
C VAL A 177 14.53 -1.38 -13.90
N LEU A 178 14.75 -1.98 -12.73
CA LEU A 178 14.26 -3.32 -12.40
C LEU A 178 12.73 -3.42 -12.56
N LEU A 179 11.99 -2.45 -12.04
CA LEU A 179 10.53 -2.41 -12.16
C LEU A 179 10.07 -2.12 -13.60
N ALA A 180 10.72 -1.19 -14.30
CA ALA A 180 10.37 -0.83 -15.67
C ALA A 180 10.60 -1.96 -16.68
N THR A 181 11.62 -2.80 -16.46
CA THR A 181 11.91 -3.99 -17.28
C THR A 181 10.97 -5.16 -17.02
N GLY A 182 10.12 -5.06 -15.96
CA GLY A 182 9.20 -6.13 -15.59
C GLY A 182 9.90 -7.33 -14.97
N SER A 183 11.12 -7.14 -14.48
CA SER A 183 11.82 -8.16 -13.71
C SER A 183 10.97 -8.54 -12.50
N ARG A 184 10.59 -9.79 -12.42
CA ARG A 184 9.83 -10.34 -11.32
C ARG A 184 10.77 -10.54 -10.14
N LEU A 185 10.94 -9.52 -9.31
CA LEU A 185 11.26 -9.81 -7.92
C LEU A 185 10.09 -10.66 -7.42
N GLY A 186 10.30 -11.97 -7.39
CA GLY A 186 9.24 -12.92 -7.09
C GLY A 186 8.72 -12.64 -5.68
N LEU A 187 7.46 -12.97 -5.42
CA LEU A 187 6.89 -12.95 -4.06
C LEU A 187 7.81 -13.62 -3.04
N ARG A 188 8.59 -14.62 -3.45
CA ARG A 188 9.58 -15.29 -2.60
C ARG A 188 10.68 -14.34 -2.12
N THR A 189 11.19 -13.45 -2.98
CA THR A 189 12.21 -12.47 -2.61
C THR A 189 11.64 -11.45 -1.62
N LEU A 190 10.42 -10.95 -1.86
CA LEU A 190 9.73 -10.06 -0.94
C LEU A 190 9.52 -10.75 0.43
N TRP A 191 9.06 -12.01 0.45
CA TRP A 191 8.92 -12.80 1.66
C TRP A 191 10.23 -12.95 2.42
N PHE A 192 11.31 -13.32 1.73
CA PHE A 192 12.64 -13.45 2.33
C PHE A 192 13.10 -12.13 2.97
N MET A 193 13.00 -11.02 2.25
CA MET A 193 13.44 -9.71 2.75
C MET A 193 12.58 -9.24 3.95
N VAL A 194 11.28 -9.52 3.95
CA VAL A 194 10.40 -9.17 5.08
C VAL A 194 10.65 -10.07 6.28
N MET A 195 10.91 -11.36 6.08
CA MET A 195 11.30 -12.25 7.18
C MET A 195 12.65 -11.84 7.78
N ALA A 196 13.62 -11.47 6.94
CA ALA A 196 14.93 -10.99 7.42
C ALA A 196 14.78 -9.75 8.33
N LYS A 197 13.98 -8.76 7.95
CA LYS A 197 13.78 -7.57 8.79
C LYS A 197 12.98 -7.87 10.07
N LEU A 198 12.03 -8.79 10.05
CA LEU A 198 11.32 -9.23 11.25
C LEU A 198 12.28 -9.91 12.24
N ILE A 199 13.22 -10.72 11.74
CA ILE A 199 14.28 -11.33 12.54
C ILE A 199 15.18 -10.25 13.16
N VAL A 200 15.57 -9.24 12.37
CA VAL A 200 16.39 -8.11 12.87
C VAL A 200 15.66 -7.33 13.96
N ILE A 201 14.38 -7.00 13.76
CA ILE A 201 13.58 -6.31 14.79
C ILE A 201 13.41 -7.20 16.03
N GLY A 202 13.15 -8.48 15.85
CA GLY A 202 13.11 -9.46 16.95
C GLY A 202 14.45 -9.52 17.73
N LEU A 203 15.58 -9.48 17.01
CA LEU A 203 16.91 -9.41 17.62
C LEU A 203 17.11 -8.11 18.42
N VAL A 204 16.70 -6.96 17.84
CA VAL A 204 16.75 -5.65 18.54
C VAL A 204 15.99 -5.72 19.86
N ILE A 205 14.76 -6.25 19.84
CA ILE A 205 13.93 -6.36 21.05
C ILE A 205 14.57 -7.36 22.04
N ALA A 206 14.92 -8.56 21.58
CA ALA A 206 15.43 -9.63 22.46
C ALA A 206 16.75 -9.25 23.14
N VAL A 207 17.72 -8.73 22.35
CA VAL A 207 19.01 -8.32 22.90
C VAL A 207 18.87 -7.02 23.69
N GLY A 208 18.12 -6.05 23.20
CA GLY A 208 17.93 -4.78 23.89
C GLY A 208 17.29 -4.95 25.27
N LEU A 209 16.37 -5.90 25.45
CA LEU A 209 15.78 -6.22 26.75
C LEU A 209 16.81 -6.78 27.75
N THR A 210 17.94 -7.35 27.33
CA THR A 210 19.00 -7.78 28.25
C THR A 210 19.77 -6.60 28.84
N TYR A 211 19.74 -5.44 28.20
CA TYR A 211 20.35 -4.18 28.68
C TYR A 211 19.31 -3.19 29.24
N PHE A 212 18.09 -3.68 29.50
CA PHE A 212 17.01 -2.85 30.00
C PHE A 212 17.23 -2.44 31.47
N ASP A 213 17.31 -1.13 31.71
CA ASP A 213 17.38 -0.55 33.04
C ASP A 213 16.11 0.28 33.31
N PRO A 214 15.27 -0.12 34.28
CA PRO A 214 14.09 0.66 34.68
C PRO A 214 14.40 2.10 35.10
N GLY A 215 15.63 2.37 35.59
CA GLY A 215 16.08 3.71 35.93
C GLY A 215 16.06 4.69 34.77
N ASN A 216 16.27 4.20 33.53
CA ASN A 216 16.20 5.02 32.32
C ASN A 216 14.78 5.52 32.00
N LEU A 217 13.74 4.91 32.58
CA LEU A 217 12.35 5.34 32.43
C LEU A 217 11.93 6.42 33.43
N THR A 218 12.83 6.90 34.30
CA THR A 218 12.50 7.88 35.34
C THR A 218 13.16 9.24 35.06
N PRO A 219 12.38 10.34 34.96
CA PRO A 219 10.92 10.40 35.03
C PRO A 219 10.26 9.88 33.73
N PHE A 220 9.16 9.11 33.84
CA PHE A 220 8.49 8.55 32.67
C PHE A 220 7.93 9.63 31.73
N VAL A 221 7.35 10.69 32.30
CA VAL A 221 6.98 11.93 31.62
C VAL A 221 7.92 13.02 32.11
N PRO A 222 8.95 13.40 31.32
CA PRO A 222 9.85 14.48 31.72
C PRO A 222 9.09 15.80 31.91
N PRO A 223 9.56 16.71 32.77
CA PRO A 223 8.95 18.03 32.93
C PRO A 223 8.98 18.79 31.60
N ALA A 224 7.95 19.58 31.36
CA ALA A 224 7.87 20.40 30.15
C ALA A 224 8.95 21.49 30.16
N GLU A 225 9.65 21.64 29.05
CA GLU A 225 10.70 22.62 28.83
C GLU A 225 10.37 23.50 27.61
N PRO A 226 10.82 24.78 27.59
CA PRO A 226 10.67 25.60 26.40
C PRO A 226 11.35 24.93 25.19
N ALA A 227 10.66 24.90 24.05
CA ALA A 227 11.21 24.33 22.83
C ALA A 227 12.40 25.16 22.35
N PRO A 228 13.54 24.55 21.99
CA PRO A 228 14.62 25.28 21.34
C PRO A 228 14.10 25.81 19.98
N ASP A 229 14.50 27.04 19.61
CA ASP A 229 14.04 27.76 18.40
C ASP A 229 14.39 27.05 17.07
N ALA A 230 15.11 25.95 17.12
CA ALA A 230 15.59 25.23 15.96
C ALA A 230 14.49 24.38 15.30
N GLY A 231 13.72 24.97 14.43
CA GLY A 231 12.99 24.13 13.51
C GLY A 231 11.56 24.52 13.13
N GLY A 232 11.09 25.70 13.44
CA GLY A 232 9.77 26.22 13.06
C GLY A 232 8.63 25.74 13.95
N GLN A 233 7.67 26.62 14.19
CA GLN A 233 6.49 26.33 15.02
C GLN A 233 5.50 25.44 14.28
N SER A 234 4.82 24.52 15.00
CA SER A 234 3.65 23.83 14.47
C SER A 234 2.49 24.85 14.29
N VAL A 235 1.57 24.54 13.37
CA VAL A 235 0.38 25.39 13.19
C VAL A 235 -0.42 25.49 14.48
N LEU A 236 -0.54 24.39 15.23
CA LEU A 236 -1.24 24.39 16.51
C LEU A 236 -0.56 25.31 17.53
N ASN A 237 0.77 25.24 17.65
CA ASN A 237 1.52 26.13 18.57
C ASN A 237 1.47 27.60 18.12
N ALA A 238 1.49 27.88 16.82
CA ALA A 238 1.34 29.24 16.29
C ALA A 238 -0.04 29.82 16.63
N VAL A 239 -1.11 29.04 16.48
CA VAL A 239 -2.48 29.46 16.83
C VAL A 239 -2.65 29.58 18.34
N LEU A 240 -2.24 28.59 19.13
CA LEU A 240 -2.35 28.65 20.59
C LEU A 240 -1.48 29.76 21.17
N GLY A 241 -0.23 29.91 20.71
CA GLY A 241 0.66 30.98 21.14
C GLY A 241 0.11 32.37 20.88
N SER A 242 -0.55 32.59 19.73
CA SER A 242 -1.23 33.86 19.41
C SER A 242 -2.43 34.16 20.33
N VAL A 243 -3.10 33.11 20.85
CA VAL A 243 -4.28 33.25 21.71
C VAL A 243 -3.90 33.28 23.22
N THR A 244 -2.94 32.43 23.61
CA THR A 244 -2.59 32.26 25.04
C THR A 244 -1.31 32.95 25.45
N GLY A 245 -0.50 33.48 24.52
CA GLY A 245 0.82 34.06 24.78
C GLY A 245 1.87 33.03 25.27
N GLY A 246 1.55 31.72 25.18
CA GLY A 246 2.44 30.64 25.64
C GLY A 246 3.58 30.35 24.66
N THR A 247 4.77 30.02 25.21
CA THR A 247 5.89 29.53 24.40
C THR A 247 5.71 28.05 24.07
N PRO A 248 6.14 27.60 22.85
CA PRO A 248 6.17 26.18 22.51
C PRO A 248 6.97 25.38 23.55
N GLN A 249 6.48 24.20 23.91
CA GLN A 249 7.11 23.32 24.87
C GLN A 249 7.46 21.98 24.27
N VAL A 250 8.59 21.41 24.65
CA VAL A 250 8.97 20.01 24.46
C VAL A 250 8.80 19.28 25.80
N PHE A 251 8.76 17.96 25.76
CA PHE A 251 8.47 17.08 26.89
C PHE A 251 7.09 17.35 27.52
N GLY A 252 6.82 16.73 28.66
CA GLY A 252 5.48 16.76 29.24
C GLY A 252 4.40 16.20 28.34
N VAL A 253 3.15 16.53 28.61
CA VAL A 253 2.00 16.11 27.81
C VAL A 253 2.07 16.69 26.39
N TRP A 254 2.52 17.92 26.24
CA TRP A 254 2.65 18.58 24.93
C TRP A 254 3.71 17.92 24.07
N GLY A 255 4.82 17.49 24.64
CA GLY A 255 5.86 16.75 23.92
C GLY A 255 5.39 15.39 23.42
N ILE A 256 4.60 14.65 24.24
CA ILE A 256 3.98 13.39 23.84
C ILE A 256 3.08 13.59 22.61
N LEU A 257 2.27 14.66 22.64
CA LEU A 257 1.35 14.99 21.55
C LEU A 257 2.09 15.49 20.30
N ALA A 258 3.15 16.26 20.48
CA ALA A 258 3.98 16.77 19.39
C ALA A 258 4.78 15.68 18.66
N ALA A 259 5.15 14.60 19.37
CA ALA A 259 5.85 13.45 18.77
C ALA A 259 4.93 12.59 17.86
N ALA A 260 3.63 12.54 18.15
CA ALA A 260 2.69 11.64 17.47
C ALA A 260 2.61 11.82 15.93
N PRO A 261 2.61 13.05 15.34
CA PRO A 261 2.63 13.22 13.90
C PRO A 261 3.87 12.62 13.21
N ALA A 262 5.05 12.83 13.77
CA ALA A 262 6.28 12.26 13.25
C ALA A 262 6.27 10.71 13.34
N ILE A 263 5.73 10.17 14.45
CA ILE A 263 5.58 8.73 14.65
C ILE A 263 4.54 8.14 13.69
N ALA A 264 3.50 8.90 13.30
CA ALA A 264 2.53 8.44 12.31
C ALA A 264 3.20 8.07 10.98
N PHE A 265 4.32 8.72 10.61
CA PHE A 265 5.15 8.33 9.46
C PHE A 265 5.61 6.86 9.52
N ALA A 266 5.92 6.35 10.70
CA ALA A 266 6.34 4.96 10.84
C ALA A 266 5.23 3.95 10.48
N TYR A 267 3.96 4.33 10.65
CA TYR A 267 2.81 3.48 10.33
C TYR A 267 2.34 3.59 8.88
N ILE A 268 2.88 4.54 8.09
CA ILE A 268 2.55 4.67 6.66
C ILE A 268 2.92 3.38 5.92
N GLY A 269 2.00 2.89 5.08
CA GLY A 269 2.22 1.69 4.27
C GLY A 269 1.10 0.65 4.35
N PHE A 270 0.23 0.66 5.38
CA PHE A 270 -0.95 -0.20 5.40
C PHE A 270 -1.94 0.17 4.28
N ASP A 271 -2.05 1.45 3.94
CA ASP A 271 -2.88 2.01 2.88
C ASP A 271 -2.43 1.60 1.48
N LEU A 272 -1.13 1.32 1.31
CA LEU A 272 -0.55 0.84 0.05
C LEU A 272 -1.05 -0.57 -0.31
N ILE A 273 -1.51 -1.36 0.67
CA ILE A 273 -2.16 -2.64 0.42
C ILE A 273 -3.40 -2.45 -0.46
N ALA A 274 -4.14 -1.33 -0.31
CA ALA A 274 -5.28 -1.02 -1.14
C ALA A 274 -4.90 -0.86 -2.63
N THR A 275 -3.69 -0.39 -2.94
CA THR A 275 -3.22 -0.29 -4.35
C THR A 275 -3.03 -1.65 -5.01
N ALA A 276 -2.87 -2.73 -4.23
CA ALA A 276 -2.71 -4.10 -4.72
C ALA A 276 -4.05 -4.84 -4.95
N SER A 277 -5.18 -4.16 -4.77
CA SER A 277 -6.51 -4.77 -4.86
C SER A 277 -6.78 -5.45 -6.21
N GLU A 278 -6.41 -4.83 -7.33
CA GLU A 278 -6.59 -5.41 -8.68
C GLU A 278 -5.73 -6.67 -8.93
N GLU A 279 -4.68 -6.85 -8.15
CA GLU A 279 -3.76 -8.00 -8.23
C GLU A 279 -4.05 -9.05 -7.15
N THR A 280 -5.13 -8.87 -6.38
CA THR A 280 -5.51 -9.74 -5.25
C THR A 280 -6.71 -10.61 -5.63
N ASP A 281 -6.61 -11.89 -5.36
CA ASP A 281 -7.71 -12.84 -5.44
C ASP A 281 -8.69 -12.58 -4.27
N ASP A 282 -10.01 -12.46 -4.55
CA ASP A 282 -11.07 -12.08 -3.58
C ASP A 282 -10.69 -10.83 -2.75
N ALA A 283 -10.26 -9.78 -3.46
CA ALA A 283 -9.82 -8.53 -2.85
C ALA A 283 -10.79 -7.93 -1.83
N PRO A 284 -12.14 -7.93 -2.05
CA PRO A 284 -13.10 -7.37 -1.10
C PRO A 284 -13.01 -7.93 0.33
N ARG A 285 -12.54 -9.17 0.48
CA ARG A 285 -12.39 -9.81 1.80
C ARG A 285 -10.94 -9.86 2.27
N LYS A 286 -9.98 -10.05 1.34
CA LYS A 286 -8.57 -10.28 1.68
C LYS A 286 -7.82 -9.00 1.96
N VAL A 287 -8.10 -7.91 1.22
CA VAL A 287 -7.43 -6.61 1.39
C VAL A 287 -7.72 -6.02 2.78
N PRO A 288 -8.97 -5.93 3.27
CA PRO A 288 -9.24 -5.45 4.62
C PRO A 288 -8.50 -6.23 5.71
N ARG A 289 -8.52 -7.57 5.61
CA ARG A 289 -7.83 -8.43 6.58
C ARG A 289 -6.31 -8.24 6.55
N GLY A 290 -5.72 -8.17 5.35
CA GLY A 290 -4.29 -7.93 5.19
C GLY A 290 -3.87 -6.61 5.81
N MET A 291 -4.62 -5.55 5.56
CA MET A 291 -4.37 -4.19 6.04
C MET A 291 -4.41 -4.10 7.57
N ILE A 292 -5.50 -4.55 8.19
CA ILE A 292 -5.67 -4.48 9.65
C ILE A 292 -4.63 -5.38 10.34
N THR A 293 -4.41 -6.61 9.85
CA THR A 293 -3.44 -7.53 10.45
C THR A 293 -2.02 -6.97 10.40
N SER A 294 -1.60 -6.42 9.26
CA SER A 294 -0.25 -5.84 9.13
C SER A 294 -0.06 -4.63 10.05
N LEU A 295 -1.07 -3.76 10.18
CA LEU A 295 -1.00 -2.61 11.08
C LEU A 295 -0.91 -3.03 12.55
N VAL A 296 -1.74 -3.98 12.99
CA VAL A 296 -1.70 -4.47 14.39
C VAL A 296 -0.33 -5.09 14.72
N VAL A 297 0.21 -5.91 13.81
CA VAL A 297 1.56 -6.48 13.98
C VAL A 297 2.62 -5.37 14.05
N ALA A 298 2.53 -4.35 13.19
CA ALA A 298 3.47 -3.23 13.22
C ALA A 298 3.38 -2.44 14.54
N VAL A 299 2.17 -2.17 15.06
CA VAL A 299 1.98 -1.48 16.36
C VAL A 299 2.68 -2.25 17.48
N VAL A 300 2.48 -3.57 17.55
CA VAL A 300 3.11 -4.42 18.59
C VAL A 300 4.63 -4.38 18.48
N LEU A 301 5.18 -4.52 17.27
CA LEU A 301 6.62 -4.48 17.06
C LEU A 301 7.22 -3.10 17.42
N TYR A 302 6.54 -2.02 17.06
CA TYR A 302 7.03 -0.66 17.32
C TYR A 302 7.01 -0.32 18.79
N LEU A 303 5.98 -0.75 19.51
CA LEU A 303 5.95 -0.62 20.97
C LEU A 303 7.09 -1.42 21.60
N GLY A 304 7.34 -2.65 21.14
CA GLY A 304 8.48 -3.44 21.59
C GLY A 304 9.82 -2.73 21.39
N VAL A 305 10.06 -2.18 20.21
CA VAL A 305 11.28 -1.42 19.91
C VAL A 305 11.37 -0.13 20.73
N ALA A 306 10.28 0.63 20.85
CA ALA A 306 10.25 1.87 21.62
C ALA A 306 10.56 1.63 23.10
N ILE A 307 9.92 0.62 23.72
CA ILE A 307 10.16 0.23 25.12
C ILE A 307 11.62 -0.17 25.30
N THR A 308 12.14 -1.00 24.41
CA THR A 308 13.52 -1.48 24.46
C THR A 308 14.51 -0.30 24.36
N LEU A 309 14.31 0.59 23.39
CA LEU A 309 15.22 1.72 23.14
C LEU A 309 15.33 2.65 24.35
N VAL A 310 14.18 3.08 24.91
CA VAL A 310 14.17 4.01 26.06
C VAL A 310 14.57 3.31 27.36
N GLY A 311 14.45 1.99 27.45
CA GLY A 311 14.94 1.21 28.58
C GLY A 311 16.45 0.95 28.54
N MET A 312 17.06 0.87 27.34
CA MET A 312 18.52 0.66 27.21
C MET A 312 19.33 1.90 27.58
N VAL A 313 18.89 3.09 27.15
CA VAL A 313 19.65 4.35 27.31
C VAL A 313 18.69 5.47 27.70
N SER A 314 19.08 6.25 28.68
CA SER A 314 18.33 7.45 29.06
C SER A 314 18.22 8.44 27.89
N TYR A 315 17.04 8.98 27.68
CA TYR A 315 16.72 9.91 26.59
C TYR A 315 17.64 11.14 26.56
N GLY A 316 18.05 11.67 27.72
CA GLY A 316 18.94 12.83 27.80
C GLY A 316 20.38 12.57 27.32
N ARG A 317 20.76 11.31 27.07
CA ARG A 317 22.07 10.95 26.50
C ARG A 317 22.03 10.76 24.97
N LEU A 318 20.84 10.80 24.39
CA LEU A 318 20.64 10.63 22.94
C LEU A 318 20.69 11.99 22.24
N ASP A 319 21.52 12.12 21.22
CA ASP A 319 21.57 13.30 20.34
C ASP A 319 20.46 13.18 19.27
N PRO A 320 19.44 14.04 19.25
CA PRO A 320 18.33 13.96 18.31
C PRO A 320 18.74 14.01 16.82
N GLU A 321 19.88 14.67 16.52
CA GLU A 321 20.36 14.80 15.13
C GLU A 321 21.07 13.54 14.63
N LYS A 322 21.70 12.78 15.53
CA LYS A 322 22.57 11.64 15.20
C LYS A 322 21.99 10.30 15.57
N VAL A 323 20.94 10.26 16.41
CA VAL A 323 20.38 9.01 16.89
C VAL A 323 19.73 8.19 15.78
N VAL A 324 20.18 6.95 15.70
CA VAL A 324 19.60 5.88 14.86
C VAL A 324 19.37 4.66 15.75
N LEU A 325 18.66 3.64 15.25
CA LEU A 325 18.31 2.45 16.05
C LEU A 325 19.54 1.71 16.62
N THR A 326 20.70 1.83 15.99
CA THR A 326 21.96 1.20 16.44
C THR A 326 22.68 1.97 17.51
N THR A 327 22.40 3.28 17.68
CA THR A 327 23.07 4.13 18.67
C THR A 327 23.00 3.61 20.11
N PRO A 328 21.84 3.14 20.65
CA PRO A 328 21.79 2.56 21.99
C PRO A 328 22.69 1.33 22.14
N PHE A 329 22.79 0.47 21.13
CA PHE A 329 23.62 -0.73 21.16
C PHE A 329 25.12 -0.41 21.25
N THR A 330 25.58 0.62 20.53
CA THR A 330 26.97 1.07 20.62
C THR A 330 27.27 1.68 22.00
N MET A 331 26.30 2.40 22.58
CA MET A 331 26.47 3.05 23.89
C MET A 331 26.52 2.05 25.07
N VAL A 332 25.84 0.89 24.95
CA VAL A 332 25.87 -0.17 25.97
C VAL A 332 26.95 -1.22 25.71
N GLY A 333 27.80 -1.04 24.69
CA GLY A 333 28.89 -1.98 24.39
C GLY A 333 28.46 -3.20 23.54
N ALA A 334 27.24 -3.22 23.02
CA ALA A 334 26.72 -4.26 22.14
C ALA A 334 26.97 -3.97 20.64
N GLY A 335 28.15 -3.44 20.29
CA GLY A 335 28.52 -3.04 18.93
C GLY A 335 28.24 -4.09 17.84
N PRO A 336 28.59 -5.39 18.01
CA PRO A 336 28.31 -6.41 17.01
C PRO A 336 26.82 -6.54 16.63
N VAL A 337 25.91 -6.29 17.57
CA VAL A 337 24.46 -6.26 17.28
C VAL A 337 24.13 -5.05 16.41
N GLY A 338 24.75 -3.91 16.68
CA GLY A 338 24.62 -2.70 15.83
C GLY A 338 24.98 -2.99 14.37
N HIS A 339 26.07 -3.70 14.11
CA HIS A 339 26.48 -4.08 12.75
C HIS A 339 25.42 -4.94 12.05
N VAL A 340 24.86 -5.95 12.74
CA VAL A 340 23.77 -6.77 12.19
C VAL A 340 22.53 -5.93 11.89
N VAL A 341 22.19 -4.98 12.77
CA VAL A 341 21.06 -4.06 12.58
C VAL A 341 21.29 -3.15 11.37
N ASN A 342 22.50 -2.61 11.16
CA ASN A 342 22.82 -1.78 9.99
C ASN A 342 22.63 -2.56 8.67
N ILE A 343 23.14 -3.78 8.58
CA ILE A 343 22.94 -4.64 7.40
C ILE A 343 21.44 -4.97 7.21
N GLY A 344 20.75 -5.29 8.31
CA GLY A 344 19.32 -5.53 8.31
C GLY A 344 18.49 -4.34 7.85
N ALA A 345 18.90 -3.12 8.23
CA ALA A 345 18.27 -1.87 7.79
C ALA A 345 18.43 -1.66 6.28
N VAL A 346 19.59 -1.94 5.69
CA VAL A 346 19.80 -1.87 4.24
C VAL A 346 18.83 -2.77 3.49
N ILE A 347 18.67 -4.04 3.93
CA ILE A 347 17.72 -4.98 3.35
C ILE A 347 16.28 -4.49 3.55
N ALA A 348 15.96 -4.01 4.75
CA ALA A 348 14.64 -3.51 5.09
C ALA A 348 14.23 -2.32 4.24
N LEU A 349 15.08 -1.32 4.11
CA LEU A 349 14.82 -0.09 3.36
C LEU A 349 14.72 -0.35 1.84
N THR A 350 15.48 -1.31 1.30
CA THR A 350 15.36 -1.74 -0.10
C THR A 350 13.93 -2.21 -0.41
N THR A 351 13.32 -3.01 0.47
CA THR A 351 11.93 -3.45 0.28
C THR A 351 10.93 -2.31 0.34
N VAL A 352 11.16 -1.34 1.22
CA VAL A 352 10.28 -0.15 1.33
C VAL A 352 10.31 0.65 0.03
N ILE A 353 11.51 1.01 -0.46
CA ILE A 353 11.66 1.76 -1.72
C ILE A 353 10.94 1.02 -2.85
N LEU A 354 11.15 -0.30 -2.95
CA LEU A 354 10.53 -1.13 -3.99
C LEU A 354 9.00 -1.05 -3.97
N VAL A 355 8.38 -1.27 -2.80
CA VAL A 355 6.92 -1.30 -2.68
C VAL A 355 6.31 0.09 -2.85
N VAL A 356 6.96 1.13 -2.34
CA VAL A 356 6.53 2.53 -2.53
C VAL A 356 6.57 2.91 -4.01
N LEU A 357 7.64 2.57 -4.74
CA LEU A 357 7.73 2.80 -6.19
C LEU A 357 6.67 2.04 -6.98
N ILE A 358 6.35 0.80 -6.59
CA ILE A 358 5.25 0.03 -7.20
C ILE A 358 3.91 0.75 -6.97
N SER A 359 3.65 1.20 -5.74
CA SER A 359 2.41 1.89 -5.38
C SER A 359 2.29 3.24 -6.09
N LEU A 360 3.36 4.03 -6.15
CA LEU A 360 3.44 5.28 -6.92
C LEU A 360 3.11 5.04 -8.39
N THR A 361 3.72 4.01 -8.98
CA THR A 361 3.47 3.61 -10.36
C THR A 361 1.99 3.28 -10.60
N ARG A 362 1.32 2.57 -9.66
CA ARG A 362 -0.09 2.20 -9.76
C ARG A 362 -1.01 3.43 -9.67
N VAL A 363 -0.74 4.38 -8.77
CA VAL A 363 -1.50 5.62 -8.64
C VAL A 363 -1.37 6.46 -9.92
N VAL A 364 -0.14 6.70 -10.39
CA VAL A 364 0.13 7.44 -11.64
C VAL A 364 -0.52 6.75 -12.84
N PHE A 365 -0.45 5.43 -12.91
CA PHE A 365 -1.10 4.62 -13.95
C PHE A 365 -2.62 4.79 -13.92
N SER A 366 -3.26 4.69 -12.74
CA SER A 366 -4.71 4.84 -12.60
C SER A 366 -5.18 6.23 -13.04
N MET A 367 -4.53 7.28 -12.58
CA MET A 367 -4.85 8.67 -12.96
C MET A 367 -4.63 8.92 -14.46
N SER A 368 -3.59 8.29 -15.07
CA SER A 368 -3.32 8.39 -16.50
C SER A 368 -4.34 7.58 -17.33
N ARG A 369 -4.79 6.43 -16.83
CA ARG A 369 -5.83 5.60 -17.44
C ARG A 369 -7.16 6.37 -17.48
N ASP A 370 -7.48 7.09 -16.42
CA ASP A 370 -8.71 7.89 -16.31
C ASP A 370 -8.60 9.23 -17.05
N GLY A 371 -7.45 9.51 -17.72
CA GLY A 371 -7.22 10.68 -18.57
C GLY A 371 -6.93 11.96 -17.81
N LEU A 372 -6.78 11.92 -16.49
CA LEU A 372 -6.40 13.06 -15.67
C LEU A 372 -4.93 13.43 -15.85
N LEU A 373 -4.04 12.45 -16.03
CA LEU A 373 -2.66 12.61 -16.47
C LEU A 373 -2.51 12.20 -17.95
N PRO A 374 -1.40 12.53 -18.61
CA PRO A 374 -1.18 12.18 -20.01
C PRO A 374 -1.34 10.67 -20.25
N ARG A 375 -2.29 10.30 -21.13
CA ARG A 375 -2.63 8.90 -21.44
C ARG A 375 -1.45 8.07 -21.94
N GLY A 376 -0.45 8.72 -22.54
CA GLY A 376 0.79 8.06 -22.97
C GLY A 376 1.57 7.42 -21.82
N ILE A 377 1.40 7.92 -20.59
CA ILE A 377 2.05 7.39 -19.37
C ILE A 377 1.43 6.03 -18.98
N ALA A 378 0.13 5.81 -19.24
CA ALA A 378 -0.55 4.53 -18.98
C ALA A 378 -0.16 3.40 -19.94
N GLY A 379 0.87 3.60 -20.79
CA GLY A 379 1.35 2.58 -21.72
C GLY A 379 1.91 1.36 -21.01
N MET A 380 1.37 0.16 -21.34
CA MET A 380 1.82 -1.12 -20.81
C MET A 380 2.96 -1.69 -21.64
N SER A 381 3.97 -2.28 -20.97
CA SER A 381 5.02 -3.09 -21.62
C SER A 381 4.46 -4.44 -22.09
N ARG A 382 5.22 -5.12 -22.97
CA ARG A 382 4.96 -6.52 -23.38
C ARG A 382 4.79 -7.48 -22.17
N TYR A 383 5.37 -7.15 -21.03
CA TYR A 383 5.26 -7.92 -19.80
C TYR A 383 4.04 -7.56 -18.93
N ARG A 384 3.14 -6.73 -19.43
CA ARG A 384 1.95 -6.19 -18.71
C ARG A 384 2.32 -5.39 -17.46
N VAL A 385 3.42 -4.64 -17.53
CA VAL A 385 3.88 -3.72 -16.49
C VAL A 385 3.76 -2.29 -17.02
N PRO A 386 3.31 -1.30 -16.23
CA PRO A 386 3.19 0.10 -16.64
C PRO A 386 4.55 0.81 -16.66
N SER A 387 5.49 0.37 -17.53
CA SER A 387 6.88 0.81 -17.57
C SER A 387 7.04 2.32 -17.73
N ARG A 388 6.17 2.97 -18.53
CA ARG A 388 6.25 4.44 -18.72
C ARG A 388 5.90 5.18 -17.44
N ALA A 389 4.86 4.73 -16.71
CA ALA A 389 4.51 5.30 -15.41
C ALA A 389 5.65 5.11 -14.41
N THR A 390 6.30 3.93 -14.40
CA THR A 390 7.46 3.65 -13.55
C THR A 390 8.63 4.58 -13.83
N LEU A 391 8.96 4.80 -15.11
CA LEU A 391 10.09 5.68 -15.49
C LEU A 391 9.81 7.13 -15.14
N VAL A 392 8.60 7.64 -15.40
CA VAL A 392 8.23 9.03 -15.09
C VAL A 392 8.22 9.25 -13.57
N ALA A 393 7.52 8.38 -12.84
CA ALA A 393 7.38 8.49 -11.39
C ALA A 393 8.71 8.26 -10.66
N GLY A 394 9.45 7.23 -11.07
CA GLY A 394 10.78 6.93 -10.51
C GLY A 394 11.82 7.99 -10.83
N GLY A 395 11.81 8.54 -12.05
CA GLY A 395 12.68 9.67 -12.43
C GLY A 395 12.41 10.92 -11.59
N ALA A 396 11.13 11.21 -11.32
CA ALA A 396 10.77 12.30 -10.42
C ALA A 396 11.26 12.05 -8.98
N ALA A 397 11.16 10.81 -8.47
CA ALA A 397 11.68 10.45 -7.14
C ALA A 397 13.22 10.61 -7.07
N VAL A 398 13.95 10.25 -8.13
CA VAL A 398 15.39 10.48 -8.24
C VAL A 398 15.70 11.97 -8.11
N VAL A 399 15.04 12.83 -8.88
CA VAL A 399 15.25 14.29 -8.82
C VAL A 399 14.97 14.82 -7.42
N MET A 400 13.83 14.47 -6.82
CA MET A 400 13.45 14.95 -5.48
C MET A 400 14.44 14.48 -4.42
N SER A 401 14.94 13.24 -4.51
CA SER A 401 15.94 12.74 -3.57
C SER A 401 17.25 13.51 -3.59
N GLN A 402 17.62 14.14 -4.72
CA GLN A 402 18.87 14.87 -4.87
C GLN A 402 18.74 16.38 -4.60
N THR A 403 17.52 16.93 -4.61
CA THR A 403 17.28 18.38 -4.54
C THR A 403 16.76 18.86 -3.20
N ILE A 404 16.03 18.02 -2.46
CA ILE A 404 15.35 18.39 -1.21
C ILE A 404 16.04 17.71 -0.03
N ASP A 405 16.16 18.40 1.10
CA ASP A 405 16.72 17.83 2.33
C ASP A 405 15.76 16.80 2.97
N VAL A 406 16.34 15.82 3.70
CA VAL A 406 15.63 14.67 4.27
C VAL A 406 14.53 15.08 5.24
N LEU A 407 14.77 16.08 6.09
CA LEU A 407 13.79 16.50 7.11
C LEU A 407 12.56 17.13 6.47
N THR A 408 12.76 17.96 5.44
CA THR A 408 11.65 18.56 4.66
C THR A 408 10.87 17.47 3.94
N LEU A 409 11.57 16.49 3.32
CA LEU A 409 10.92 15.35 2.66
C LEU A 409 10.04 14.56 3.64
N GLU A 410 10.55 14.19 4.84
CA GLU A 410 9.82 13.44 5.86
C GLU A 410 8.51 14.13 6.25
N GLN A 411 8.55 15.44 6.52
CA GLN A 411 7.37 16.20 6.93
C GLN A 411 6.32 16.32 5.82
N MET A 412 6.76 16.47 4.56
CA MET A 412 5.86 16.56 3.42
C MET A 412 5.21 15.19 3.09
N VAL A 413 5.87 14.07 3.38
CA VAL A 413 5.22 12.75 3.29
C VAL A 413 4.07 12.66 4.27
N VAL A 414 4.30 13.05 5.54
CA VAL A 414 3.29 12.97 6.59
C VAL A 414 2.05 13.78 6.26
N ILE A 415 2.19 15.02 5.78
CA ILE A 415 1.02 15.86 5.45
C ILE A 415 0.22 15.26 4.30
N GLY A 416 0.89 14.70 3.28
CA GLY A 416 0.24 14.04 2.15
C GLY A 416 -0.60 12.86 2.57
N THR A 417 -0.05 11.99 3.41
CA THR A 417 -0.73 10.80 3.94
C THR A 417 -1.91 11.16 4.84
N LEU A 418 -1.70 12.06 5.80
CA LEU A 418 -2.78 12.50 6.69
C LEU A 418 -3.93 13.15 5.91
N PHE A 419 -3.60 13.92 4.86
CA PHE A 419 -4.60 14.48 3.97
C PHE A 419 -5.43 13.40 3.27
N ALA A 420 -4.80 12.34 2.76
CA ALA A 420 -5.51 11.20 2.19
C ALA A 420 -6.38 10.47 3.22
N PHE A 421 -5.90 10.26 4.46
CA PHE A 421 -6.65 9.63 5.54
C PHE A 421 -7.92 10.41 5.90
N LEU A 422 -7.83 11.75 5.95
CA LEU A 422 -8.98 12.62 6.18
C LEU A 422 -10.07 12.38 5.13
N PHE A 423 -9.69 12.38 3.84
CA PHE A 423 -10.65 12.15 2.74
C PHE A 423 -11.22 10.73 2.76
N VAL A 424 -10.44 9.73 3.11
CA VAL A 424 -10.91 8.35 3.18
C VAL A 424 -11.92 8.16 4.33
N CYS A 425 -11.66 8.74 5.50
CA CYS A 425 -12.63 8.74 6.60
C CYS A 425 -13.93 9.47 6.21
N ALA A 426 -13.82 10.62 5.55
CA ALA A 426 -14.98 11.36 5.05
C ALA A 426 -15.75 10.60 3.95
N ALA A 427 -15.03 9.85 3.09
CA ALA A 427 -15.65 9.05 2.02
C ALA A 427 -16.53 7.92 2.56
N VAL A 428 -16.18 7.31 3.71
CA VAL A 428 -17.04 6.31 4.36
C VAL A 428 -18.39 6.93 4.72
N LEU A 429 -18.38 8.12 5.33
CA LEU A 429 -19.62 8.83 5.72
C LEU A 429 -20.46 9.20 4.49
N ALA A 430 -19.82 9.74 3.46
CA ALA A 430 -20.48 10.13 2.21
C ALA A 430 -21.14 8.92 1.52
N LEU A 431 -20.40 7.81 1.35
CA LEU A 431 -20.92 6.62 0.68
C LEU A 431 -21.99 5.88 1.51
N ARG A 432 -21.94 5.93 2.83
CA ARG A 432 -22.98 5.37 3.66
C ARG A 432 -24.29 6.15 3.58
N ARG A 433 -24.19 7.49 3.41
CA ARG A 433 -25.35 8.37 3.22
C ARG A 433 -25.94 8.25 1.82
N ASP A 434 -25.08 8.31 0.78
CA ASP A 434 -25.53 8.42 -0.60
C ASP A 434 -25.90 7.07 -1.23
N ARG A 435 -25.23 5.99 -0.80
CA ARG A 435 -25.39 4.64 -1.33
C ARG A 435 -25.50 3.61 -0.20
N PRO A 436 -26.57 3.62 0.58
CA PRO A 436 -26.83 2.64 1.65
C PRO A 436 -27.02 1.22 1.12
N ASP A 437 -27.42 1.08 -0.14
CA ASP A 437 -27.69 -0.15 -0.88
C ASP A 437 -26.45 -1.02 -1.15
N LEU A 438 -25.26 -0.42 -1.15
CA LEU A 438 -24.03 -1.14 -1.51
C LEU A 438 -23.73 -2.29 -0.54
N HIS A 439 -23.43 -3.46 -1.11
CA HIS A 439 -22.92 -4.59 -0.33
C HIS A 439 -21.52 -4.28 0.21
N ARG A 440 -21.36 -4.42 1.54
CA ARG A 440 -20.10 -4.16 2.26
C ARG A 440 -19.59 -5.44 2.88
N PRO A 441 -18.65 -6.15 2.23
CA PRO A 441 -18.04 -7.37 2.78
C PRO A 441 -17.31 -7.13 4.10
N PHE A 442 -16.71 -5.95 4.26
CA PHE A 442 -16.18 -5.44 5.52
C PHE A 442 -16.95 -4.18 5.92
N ARG A 443 -17.39 -4.11 7.18
CA ARG A 443 -18.07 -2.95 7.74
C ARG A 443 -17.27 -2.39 8.89
N MET A 444 -16.91 -1.12 8.81
CA MET A 444 -16.27 -0.37 9.88
C MET A 444 -17.19 -0.35 11.11
N PRO A 445 -16.72 -0.77 12.31
CA PRO A 445 -17.54 -0.76 13.52
C PRO A 445 -17.91 0.67 13.92
N ALA A 446 -19.15 0.88 14.38
CA ALA A 446 -19.67 2.20 14.78
C ALA A 446 -19.27 3.33 13.81
N ALA A 447 -19.39 3.09 12.51
CA ALA A 447 -18.77 3.91 11.47
C ALA A 447 -19.00 5.42 11.55
N PRO A 448 -20.19 5.95 11.92
CA PRO A 448 -20.34 7.40 12.05
C PRO A 448 -19.38 7.98 13.09
N LEU A 449 -19.30 7.33 14.27
CA LEU A 449 -18.43 7.77 15.36
C LEU A 449 -16.95 7.57 15.01
N THR A 450 -16.57 6.38 14.56
CA THR A 450 -15.17 6.04 14.26
C THR A 450 -14.64 6.85 13.10
N ALA A 451 -15.44 7.14 12.06
CA ALA A 451 -15.03 7.99 10.94
C ALA A 451 -14.88 9.46 11.35
N VAL A 452 -15.80 10.01 12.18
CA VAL A 452 -15.67 11.37 12.72
C VAL A 452 -14.45 11.48 13.62
N LEU A 453 -14.21 10.51 14.52
CA LEU A 453 -13.01 10.47 15.34
C LEU A 453 -11.75 10.38 14.46
N GLY A 454 -11.78 9.60 13.38
CA GLY A 454 -10.69 9.51 12.41
C GLY A 454 -10.40 10.87 11.75
N ILE A 455 -11.43 11.60 11.32
CA ILE A 455 -11.29 12.95 10.74
C ILE A 455 -10.68 13.91 11.76
N LEU A 456 -11.21 13.95 12.99
CA LEU A 456 -10.74 14.87 14.04
C LEU A 456 -9.31 14.54 14.46
N ALA A 457 -9.00 13.27 14.69
CA ALA A 457 -7.68 12.82 15.09
C ALA A 457 -6.62 13.05 13.99
N THR A 458 -6.97 12.78 12.74
CA THR A 458 -6.10 13.05 11.59
C THR A 458 -5.89 14.56 11.41
N GLY A 459 -6.96 15.35 11.49
CA GLY A 459 -6.88 16.81 11.44
C GLY A 459 -6.02 17.38 12.57
N TRP A 460 -6.14 16.84 13.77
CA TRP A 460 -5.31 17.23 14.90
C TRP A 460 -3.82 16.90 14.65
N LEU A 461 -3.48 15.72 14.13
CA LEU A 461 -2.10 15.40 13.73
C LEU A 461 -1.58 16.39 12.68
N MET A 462 -2.41 16.76 11.69
CA MET A 462 -2.03 17.74 10.66
C MET A 462 -1.73 19.11 11.24
N LEU A 463 -2.50 19.59 12.21
CA LEU A 463 -2.28 20.87 12.89
C LEU A 463 -0.97 20.90 13.70
N ASN A 464 -0.46 19.75 14.12
CA ASN A 464 0.83 19.65 14.79
C ASN A 464 2.03 19.63 13.82
N LEU A 465 1.82 19.66 12.49
CA LEU A 465 2.89 19.83 11.52
C LEU A 465 3.35 21.29 11.45
N LYS A 466 4.61 21.49 11.04
CA LYS A 466 5.21 22.83 10.91
C LYS A 466 4.49 23.69 9.88
N VAL A 467 4.38 24.99 10.14
CA VAL A 467 3.79 25.97 9.23
C VAL A 467 4.47 25.92 7.84
N GLN A 468 5.78 25.76 7.82
CA GLN A 468 6.55 25.65 6.57
C GLN A 468 6.11 24.46 5.72
N THR A 469 5.81 23.31 6.33
CA THR A 469 5.30 22.12 5.66
C THR A 469 3.96 22.39 4.97
N TRP A 470 3.07 23.10 5.64
CA TRP A 470 1.80 23.56 5.05
C TRP A 470 2.02 24.50 3.86
N GLY A 471 3.02 25.38 3.94
CA GLY A 471 3.42 26.25 2.82
C GLY A 471 3.83 25.45 1.59
N TYR A 472 4.75 24.51 1.74
CA TYR A 472 5.20 23.64 0.64
C TYR A 472 4.06 22.77 0.08
N PHE A 473 3.23 22.20 0.96
CA PHE A 473 2.06 21.43 0.54
C PHE A 473 1.08 22.27 -0.25
N THR A 474 0.80 23.49 0.18
CA THR A 474 -0.08 24.43 -0.52
C THR A 474 0.46 24.75 -1.92
N VAL A 475 1.76 25.06 -2.05
CA VAL A 475 2.40 25.29 -3.35
C VAL A 475 2.24 24.09 -4.27
N TRP A 476 2.49 22.89 -3.76
CA TRP A 476 2.29 21.66 -4.52
C TRP A 476 0.84 21.47 -4.97
N MET A 477 -0.14 21.69 -4.07
CA MET A 477 -1.55 21.55 -4.38
C MET A 477 -2.02 22.59 -5.40
N LEU A 478 -1.52 23.83 -5.34
CA LEU A 478 -1.79 24.87 -6.34
C LEU A 478 -1.22 24.50 -7.71
N ALA A 479 0.00 23.98 -7.76
CA ALA A 479 0.59 23.47 -9.01
C ALA A 479 -0.26 22.35 -9.61
N GLY A 480 -0.75 21.43 -8.77
CA GLY A 480 -1.68 20.38 -9.18
C GLY A 480 -3.01 20.94 -9.70
N LEU A 481 -3.57 21.94 -9.03
CA LEU A 481 -4.81 22.58 -9.46
C LEU A 481 -4.65 23.23 -10.84
N VAL A 482 -3.56 23.93 -11.09
CA VAL A 482 -3.24 24.51 -12.40
C VAL A 482 -3.17 23.41 -13.46
N LEU A 483 -2.44 22.31 -13.18
CA LEU A 483 -2.33 21.17 -14.10
C LEU A 483 -3.70 20.54 -14.39
N TYR A 484 -4.56 20.40 -13.38
CA TYR A 484 -5.93 19.91 -13.56
C TYR A 484 -6.75 20.82 -14.48
N LEU A 485 -6.73 22.13 -14.24
CA LEU A 485 -7.51 23.09 -15.01
C LEU A 485 -7.06 23.17 -16.47
N VAL A 486 -5.74 23.10 -16.71
CA VAL A 486 -5.16 23.20 -18.07
C VAL A 486 -5.32 21.87 -18.83
N TYR A 487 -5.04 20.74 -18.18
CA TYR A 487 -4.97 19.44 -18.85
C TYR A 487 -6.09 18.49 -18.42
N GLY A 488 -6.18 18.11 -17.13
CA GLY A 488 -7.02 17.03 -16.63
C GLY A 488 -8.50 17.23 -16.96
N ARG A 489 -9.04 18.39 -16.66
CA ARG A 489 -10.45 18.75 -16.91
C ARG A 489 -10.89 18.59 -18.37
N ARG A 490 -9.97 18.80 -19.34
CA ARG A 490 -10.29 18.75 -20.78
C ARG A 490 -10.26 17.34 -21.35
N ARG A 491 -9.53 16.40 -20.73
CA ARG A 491 -9.22 15.05 -21.26
C ARG A 491 -9.70 13.89 -20.38
N SER A 492 -10.42 14.20 -19.31
CA SER A 492 -11.01 13.22 -18.39
C SER A 492 -11.89 12.20 -19.11
N GLU A 493 -11.79 10.93 -18.73
CA GLU A 493 -12.64 9.85 -19.23
C GLU A 493 -14.10 10.06 -18.83
N MET A 494 -14.35 10.65 -17.66
CA MET A 494 -15.70 11.01 -17.21
C MET A 494 -16.38 11.96 -18.18
N ARG A 495 -15.66 12.97 -18.68
CA ARG A 495 -16.19 13.89 -19.71
C ARG A 495 -16.54 13.14 -20.99
N ARG A 496 -15.67 12.24 -21.41
CA ARG A 496 -15.90 11.44 -22.60
C ARG A 496 -17.12 10.52 -22.48
N LEU A 497 -17.30 9.87 -21.32
CA LEU A 497 -18.50 9.04 -21.04
C LEU A 497 -19.79 9.88 -21.05
N LEU A 498 -19.71 11.16 -20.72
CA LEU A 498 -20.84 12.07 -20.79
C LEU A 498 -21.18 12.51 -22.21
N ASP A 499 -20.17 12.72 -23.04
CA ASP A 499 -20.32 13.20 -24.41
C ASP A 499 -20.75 12.04 -25.35
N GLU A 500 -20.22 10.82 -25.14
CA GLU A 500 -20.48 9.63 -25.98
C GLU A 500 -21.64 8.75 -25.46
N GLY A 501 -22.12 8.95 -24.22
CA GLY A 501 -23.03 8.04 -23.53
C GLY A 501 -22.34 6.71 -23.12
N PRO A 502 -22.99 5.86 -22.33
CA PRO A 502 -22.44 4.56 -21.99
C PRO A 502 -22.25 3.73 -23.27
N ARG A 503 -21.01 3.34 -23.57
CA ARG A 503 -20.73 2.43 -24.68
C ARG A 503 -21.54 1.17 -24.46
N ARG A 504 -22.49 0.90 -25.35
CA ARG A 504 -23.13 -0.42 -25.40
C ARG A 504 -22.02 -1.45 -25.57
N PRO A 505 -21.96 -2.49 -24.75
CA PRO A 505 -21.06 -3.60 -25.00
C PRO A 505 -21.33 -4.10 -26.44
N PRO A 506 -20.28 -4.48 -27.20
CA PRO A 506 -20.48 -5.04 -28.52
C PRO A 506 -21.55 -6.13 -28.47
N ALA A 507 -22.53 -6.10 -29.35
CA ALA A 507 -23.64 -7.04 -29.35
C ALA A 507 -23.21 -8.52 -29.31
N ALA A 508 -22.00 -8.82 -29.76
CA ALA A 508 -21.36 -10.13 -29.68
C ALA A 508 -21.10 -10.64 -28.25
N LEU A 509 -21.06 -9.75 -27.22
CA LEU A 509 -20.91 -10.15 -25.82
C LEU A 509 -22.25 -10.41 -25.11
N MET A 510 -23.36 -9.97 -25.70
CA MET A 510 -24.70 -10.23 -25.13
C MET A 510 -25.31 -11.56 -25.61
N THR A 511 -24.74 -12.20 -26.60
CA THR A 511 -25.27 -13.45 -27.22
C THR A 511 -24.43 -14.69 -26.93
N ALA A 512 -23.24 -14.56 -26.33
CA ALA A 512 -22.46 -15.72 -25.95
C ALA A 512 -22.72 -16.02 -24.45
N PRO A 513 -23.24 -17.20 -24.08
CA PRO A 513 -23.24 -17.66 -22.71
C PRO A 513 -21.79 -17.72 -22.21
N PRO A 514 -21.55 -17.50 -20.89
CA PRO A 514 -20.21 -17.57 -20.35
C PRO A 514 -19.58 -18.93 -20.69
N PRO A 515 -18.33 -18.97 -21.14
CA PRO A 515 -17.69 -20.18 -21.66
C PRO A 515 -17.66 -21.37 -20.68
N ASP A 516 -17.90 -21.15 -19.40
CA ASP A 516 -17.88 -22.17 -18.37
C ASP A 516 -19.21 -22.91 -18.21
N LEU A 517 -20.31 -22.42 -18.81
CA LEU A 517 -21.61 -23.09 -18.77
C LEU A 517 -21.92 -23.87 -20.05
N ALA A 518 -21.17 -23.68 -21.14
CA ALA A 518 -21.34 -24.42 -22.37
C ALA A 518 -20.96 -25.92 -22.26
N GLY A 519 -20.18 -26.28 -21.22
CA GLY A 519 -19.80 -27.67 -20.94
C GLY A 519 -20.71 -28.43 -19.98
N LEU A 520 -21.69 -27.75 -19.35
CA LEU A 520 -22.57 -28.37 -18.34
C LEU A 520 -24.01 -28.64 -18.81
N ALA A 521 -24.39 -28.11 -19.97
CA ALA A 521 -25.66 -28.45 -20.62
C ALA A 521 -25.44 -29.62 -21.57
N GLY A 522 -25.45 -30.83 -21.06
CA GLY A 522 -25.67 -32.01 -21.88
C GLY A 522 -27.04 -31.92 -22.59
N PRO A 523 -27.19 -32.50 -23.78
CA PRO A 523 -28.46 -32.46 -24.49
C PRO A 523 -29.57 -33.05 -23.61
N PRO A 524 -30.77 -32.45 -23.61
CA PRO A 524 -31.88 -32.96 -22.81
C PRO A 524 -32.20 -34.42 -23.19
N PRO A 525 -32.50 -35.29 -22.21
CA PRO A 525 -32.78 -36.69 -22.48
C PRO A 525 -34.02 -36.79 -23.38
N GLY A 526 -33.84 -37.28 -24.60
CA GLY A 526 -34.92 -37.51 -25.59
C GLY A 526 -34.76 -36.83 -26.94
N ALA A 527 -33.73 -36.01 -27.18
CA ALA A 527 -33.47 -35.43 -28.51
C ALA A 527 -32.84 -36.47 -29.43
N ARG A 528 -33.59 -36.92 -30.43
CA ARG A 528 -33.07 -37.75 -31.55
C ARG A 528 -32.13 -36.90 -32.43
N PRO A 529 -31.02 -37.47 -32.97
CA PRO A 529 -30.12 -36.73 -33.86
C PRO A 529 -30.87 -36.32 -35.10
N VAL A 530 -30.92 -35.02 -35.39
CA VAL A 530 -31.45 -34.48 -36.63
C VAL A 530 -30.39 -34.71 -37.71
N SER A 531 -30.73 -35.58 -38.67
CA SER A 531 -29.93 -35.83 -39.87
C SER A 531 -29.83 -34.55 -40.71
N THR A 532 -28.61 -34.10 -40.99
CA THR A 532 -28.30 -32.98 -41.90
C THR A 532 -28.44 -33.42 -43.35
N VAL A 533 -29.67 -33.40 -43.88
CA VAL A 533 -29.92 -33.48 -45.32
C VAL A 533 -30.29 -32.06 -45.80
N PRO A 534 -29.62 -31.46 -46.78
CA PRO A 534 -29.98 -30.15 -47.29
C PRO A 534 -31.35 -30.19 -47.99
N PRO A 535 -32.21 -29.16 -47.82
CA PRO A 535 -33.52 -29.13 -48.47
C PRO A 535 -33.41 -28.89 -49.99
N PRO A 536 -34.36 -29.42 -50.78
CA PRO A 536 -34.38 -29.18 -52.19
C PRO A 536 -34.78 -27.74 -52.56
N PRO A 537 -34.30 -27.16 -53.64
CA PRO A 537 -34.60 -25.80 -54.08
C PRO A 537 -36.05 -25.67 -54.55
N GLY A 538 -36.82 -24.77 -53.88
CA GLY A 538 -38.12 -24.38 -54.46
C GLY A 538 -39.34 -24.28 -53.55
N ALA A 539 -39.21 -23.85 -52.26
CA ALA A 539 -40.40 -23.55 -51.46
C ALA A 539 -40.36 -22.11 -50.90
N GLY A 540 -41.38 -21.33 -51.32
CA GLY A 540 -41.53 -19.91 -50.97
C GLY A 540 -41.77 -19.68 -49.47
N THR A 541 -41.31 -18.56 -48.99
CA THR A 541 -41.40 -18.05 -47.63
C THR A 541 -42.84 -17.68 -47.23
N PRO A 542 -43.38 -18.17 -46.09
CA PRO A 542 -44.59 -17.60 -45.47
C PRO A 542 -44.21 -16.43 -44.54
N GLY A 543 -45.02 -15.36 -44.63
CA GLY A 543 -44.81 -14.11 -43.94
C GLY A 543 -44.83 -14.22 -42.39
N VAL A 544 -43.91 -13.52 -41.78
CA VAL A 544 -43.80 -13.33 -40.31
C VAL A 544 -44.82 -12.28 -39.88
N ARG A 545 -45.78 -12.63 -39.00
CA ARG A 545 -46.62 -11.66 -38.30
C ARG A 545 -45.88 -11.07 -37.11
N PRO A 546 -46.04 -9.77 -36.81
CA PRO A 546 -45.38 -9.15 -35.64
C PRO A 546 -46.07 -9.59 -34.35
N TYR A 547 -45.23 -9.90 -33.36
CA TYR A 547 -45.58 -10.25 -31.99
C TYR A 547 -46.13 -9.01 -31.22
N GLN A 548 -47.36 -9.10 -30.66
CA GLN A 548 -47.92 -8.15 -29.73
C GLN A 548 -47.69 -8.65 -28.28
N PRO A 549 -47.19 -7.83 -27.36
CA PRO A 549 -47.06 -8.24 -25.95
C PRO A 549 -48.40 -8.18 -25.24
N GLU A 550 -48.83 -9.28 -24.65
CA GLU A 550 -49.99 -9.34 -23.73
C GLU A 550 -49.67 -8.65 -22.39
N ARG A 551 -50.61 -7.85 -21.94
CA ARG A 551 -50.62 -7.19 -20.60
C ARG A 551 -50.90 -8.25 -19.55
N PHE A 552 -50.00 -8.39 -18.59
CA PHE A 552 -50.28 -9.12 -17.32
C PHE A 552 -51.07 -8.24 -16.38
N ASP A 553 -52.24 -8.75 -16.01
CA ASP A 553 -53.18 -8.16 -15.03
C ASP A 553 -52.76 -8.56 -13.62
N THR A 554 -52.61 -7.59 -12.71
CA THR A 554 -52.29 -7.81 -11.30
C THR A 554 -53.57 -7.90 -10.50
N GLY A 555 -53.98 -9.13 -10.15
CA GLY A 555 -55.08 -9.33 -9.24
C GLY A 555 -55.14 -10.73 -8.68
N GLN A 556 -55.14 -10.80 -7.34
CA GLN A 556 -55.57 -11.90 -6.48
C GLN A 556 -54.58 -13.06 -6.22
N PHE A 557 -53.91 -13.01 -5.09
CA PHE A 557 -53.68 -14.20 -4.26
C PHE A 557 -53.94 -13.88 -2.79
N ALA A 558 -55.15 -14.29 -2.35
CA ALA A 558 -55.50 -14.38 -0.94
C ALA A 558 -55.25 -15.79 -0.42
N GLN A 559 -54.60 -15.87 0.72
CA GLN A 559 -54.63 -16.87 1.80
C GLN A 559 -55.19 -18.27 1.53
N ARG A 560 -54.36 -19.31 1.76
CA ARG A 560 -54.76 -20.57 2.38
C ARG A 560 -53.61 -21.17 3.18
N HIS A 561 -53.84 -21.31 4.50
CA HIS A 561 -53.06 -22.20 5.39
C HIS A 561 -53.43 -23.66 5.16
N PRO A 562 -52.49 -24.60 5.31
CA PRO A 562 -52.81 -25.95 5.77
C PRO A 562 -52.06 -26.29 7.08
N GLY A 563 -52.77 -27.02 7.92
CA GLY A 563 -52.38 -27.51 9.23
C GLY A 563 -51.42 -28.73 9.18
N PRO A 564 -51.01 -29.26 10.36
CA PRO A 564 -49.84 -30.11 10.51
C PRO A 564 -50.13 -31.61 10.30
N GLY A 565 -49.20 -32.30 9.66
CA GLY A 565 -49.29 -33.76 9.56
C GLY A 565 -48.09 -34.40 8.84
N ASN A 566 -47.39 -35.22 9.62
CA ASN A 566 -46.46 -36.30 9.26
C ASN A 566 -45.03 -35.96 8.83
N ALA A 567 -44.15 -36.27 9.79
CA ALA A 567 -42.72 -36.40 9.64
C ALA A 567 -42.30 -37.50 8.61
N ALA A 568 -41.57 -37.11 7.58
CA ALA A 568 -40.82 -38.02 6.75
C ALA A 568 -39.33 -37.71 6.87
N ARG A 569 -38.52 -38.77 7.03
CA ARG A 569 -37.07 -38.76 7.24
C ARG A 569 -36.32 -37.98 6.11
N PRO A 570 -35.21 -37.29 6.43
CA PRO A 570 -34.41 -36.63 5.42
C PRO A 570 -33.67 -37.63 4.53
N PRO A 571 -33.48 -37.34 3.24
CA PRO A 571 -32.72 -38.19 2.33
C PRO A 571 -31.21 -38.08 2.63
N GLN A 572 -30.52 -39.23 2.53
CA GLN A 572 -29.05 -39.34 2.67
C GLN A 572 -28.34 -38.58 1.56
N PRO A 573 -27.14 -37.97 1.84
CA PRO A 573 -26.36 -37.26 0.82
C PRO A 573 -25.75 -38.25 -0.19
N PRO A 574 -25.64 -37.85 -1.48
CA PRO A 574 -25.09 -38.71 -2.51
C PRO A 574 -23.59 -38.97 -2.27
N GLN A 575 -23.19 -40.23 -2.43
CA GLN A 575 -21.81 -40.72 -2.33
C GLN A 575 -20.96 -40.06 -3.44
N ARG A 576 -19.79 -39.54 -3.07
CA ARG A 576 -18.78 -38.97 -3.99
C ARG A 576 -18.31 -40.04 -4.97
N PRO A 577 -18.17 -39.72 -6.27
CA PRO A 577 -17.51 -40.59 -7.24
C PRO A 577 -16.04 -40.80 -6.85
N GLN A 578 -15.60 -42.04 -6.86
CA GLN A 578 -14.19 -42.41 -6.67
C GLN A 578 -13.36 -41.87 -7.84
N ARG A 579 -12.26 -41.19 -7.52
CA ARG A 579 -11.27 -40.72 -8.49
C ARG A 579 -10.64 -41.93 -9.20
N PRO A 580 -10.42 -41.88 -10.52
CA PRO A 580 -9.61 -42.85 -11.22
C PRO A 580 -8.17 -42.87 -10.65
N GLN A 581 -7.69 -44.07 -10.33
CA GLN A 581 -6.31 -44.29 -9.90
C GLN A 581 -5.36 -43.96 -11.08
N ARG A 582 -4.37 -43.10 -10.83
CA ARG A 582 -3.27 -42.88 -11.78
C ARG A 582 -2.46 -44.19 -11.94
N PRO A 583 -2.03 -44.55 -13.15
CA PRO A 583 -1.09 -45.66 -13.37
C PRO A 583 0.22 -45.40 -12.62
N GLN A 584 0.69 -46.39 -11.87
CA GLN A 584 2.00 -46.36 -11.26
C GLN A 584 3.09 -46.35 -12.32
N PRO A 585 4.20 -45.61 -12.16
CA PRO A 585 5.35 -45.70 -13.05
C PRO A 585 5.99 -47.08 -12.93
N GLN A 586 6.21 -47.76 -14.06
CA GLN A 586 6.98 -48.99 -14.14
C GLN A 586 8.43 -48.72 -13.73
N GLN A 587 8.95 -49.55 -12.84
CA GLN A 587 10.35 -49.53 -12.46
C GLN A 587 11.23 -49.98 -13.64
N PRO A 588 12.38 -49.34 -13.90
CA PRO A 588 13.33 -49.81 -14.90
C PRO A 588 14.03 -51.09 -14.42
N PRO A 589 14.46 -51.97 -15.36
CA PRO A 589 15.10 -53.22 -15.03
C PRO A 589 16.48 -52.99 -14.38
N PRO A 590 16.98 -53.95 -13.58
CA PRO A 590 18.23 -53.83 -12.84
C PRO A 590 19.43 -53.78 -13.79
N GLN A 591 20.24 -52.73 -13.69
CA GLN A 591 21.54 -52.66 -14.36
C GLN A 591 22.53 -53.62 -13.71
N ARG A 592 23.16 -54.45 -14.54
CA ARG A 592 24.28 -55.32 -14.19
C ARG A 592 25.44 -54.50 -13.61
N ALA A 593 25.92 -54.91 -12.47
CA ALA A 593 27.13 -54.42 -11.85
C ALA A 593 28.36 -54.72 -12.71
N GLU A 594 28.98 -53.69 -13.27
CA GLU A 594 30.34 -53.78 -13.82
C GLU A 594 31.36 -53.52 -12.71
N ARG A 595 32.34 -54.41 -12.58
CA ARG A 595 33.47 -54.33 -11.66
C ARG A 595 34.39 -53.14 -12.00
N PRO A 596 34.97 -52.45 -11.01
CA PRO A 596 35.96 -51.42 -11.29
C PRO A 596 37.31 -52.02 -11.64
N PRO A 597 38.10 -51.44 -12.56
CA PRO A 597 39.48 -51.87 -12.83
C PRO A 597 40.40 -51.37 -11.74
N GLN A 598 41.26 -52.31 -11.28
CA GLN A 598 42.43 -52.02 -10.48
C GLN A 598 43.48 -51.31 -11.34
N TYR A 599 43.93 -50.12 -10.92
CA TYR A 599 45.22 -49.59 -11.34
C TYR A 599 46.00 -49.12 -10.12
N GLY A 600 47.19 -49.72 -10.01
CA GLY A 600 48.18 -49.43 -9.01
C GLY A 600 48.99 -48.17 -9.31
N GLY A 601 49.73 -47.72 -8.34
CA GLY A 601 50.90 -46.87 -8.53
C GLY A 601 50.78 -45.48 -7.95
N ARG A 602 51.16 -45.30 -6.69
CA ARG A 602 51.62 -44.01 -6.17
C ARG A 602 53.00 -43.66 -6.76
N PRO A 603 53.30 -42.38 -7.00
CA PRO A 603 54.62 -41.86 -6.74
C PRO A 603 54.59 -40.75 -5.66
N GLN A 604 55.63 -40.80 -4.82
CA GLN A 604 55.97 -39.85 -3.76
C GLN A 604 56.43 -38.47 -4.33
N PRO A 605 56.30 -37.39 -3.55
CA PRO A 605 56.84 -36.08 -3.95
C PRO A 605 58.30 -35.95 -3.56
N PRO A 606 59.12 -35.18 -4.34
CA PRO A 606 60.47 -34.86 -3.98
C PRO A 606 60.60 -33.73 -2.95
N ARG A 607 61.46 -33.94 -1.97
CA ARG A 607 62.07 -32.93 -1.09
C ARG A 607 63.13 -32.11 -1.85
N HIS A 608 63.11 -30.79 -1.76
CA HIS A 608 64.27 -29.90 -1.72
C HIS A 608 63.85 -28.62 -1.02
N ARG A 609 64.45 -28.29 0.16
CA ARG A 609 65.70 -27.54 0.48
C ARG A 609 65.87 -26.27 -0.36
N ARG A 610 65.54 -25.14 0.15
CA ARG A 610 66.27 -24.11 0.93
C ARG A 610 65.30 -23.05 1.35
#